data_f8e8a483aa5ee9ec626cbbd13d924748
#
_entry.id   f8e8a483aa5ee9ec626cbbd13d924748
#
_cell.length_a   1.000
_cell.length_b   1.000
_cell.length_c   1.000
_cell.angle_alpha   90.00
_cell.angle_beta   90.00
_cell.angle_gamma   90.00
#
_symmetry.space_group_name_H-M   'P 1'
#
loop_
_entity.id
_entity.type
_entity.pdbx_description
1 polymer ?
#
loop_
_entity_poly.entity_id
_entity_poly.type
_entity_poly.pdbx_seq_one_letter_code
_entity_poly.pdbx_strand_id
1 'polypeptide(L)'
;MENQTRQYSNEELRARFNPEGSQLWKHQQRMVELLLAFDAICKRHHIRYWLIGGTLIGAARHQGFIPWDDDMDVQMLREDYLKMIEILPRELDETMALQCRQTDENYFFQYAKLRDRRSVLDENNGYDRIFKERGIYIDIFPIDKHPKWLQRLSMQT
;
A
#
# COMPACT_ATOMS: atom_id res chain seq x y z
N MET A 1 -4.94 35.35 25.66
CA MET A 1 -5.96 34.50 25.01
C MET A 1 -5.25 33.19 24.60
N GLU A 2 -5.41 32.16 25.42
CA GLU A 2 -4.87 30.82 25.11
C GLU A 2 -5.65 30.28 23.92
N ASN A 3 -4.95 30.06 22.82
CA ASN A 3 -5.48 29.40 21.65
C ASN A 3 -5.59 27.90 22.00
N GLN A 4 -6.69 27.48 22.62
CA GLN A 4 -6.99 26.09 22.81
C GLN A 4 -7.18 25.47 21.42
N THR A 5 -6.16 24.78 20.93
CA THR A 5 -6.25 23.99 19.71
C THR A 5 -7.28 22.90 19.94
N ARG A 6 -8.45 23.00 19.30
CA ARG A 6 -9.51 22.01 19.41
C ARG A 6 -8.98 20.66 18.94
N GLN A 7 -8.93 19.67 19.81
CA GLN A 7 -8.68 18.27 19.46
C GLN A 7 -9.97 17.64 18.94
N TYR A 8 -9.94 17.07 17.75
CA TYR A 8 -11.04 16.31 17.17
C TYR A 8 -10.89 14.82 17.49
N SER A 9 -11.99 14.13 17.77
CA SER A 9 -11.98 12.67 17.86
C SER A 9 -11.84 12.02 16.49
N ASN A 10 -11.46 10.74 16.45
CA ASN A 10 -11.42 9.99 15.20
C ASN A 10 -12.79 9.92 14.50
N GLU A 11 -13.87 9.82 15.28
CA GLU A 11 -15.24 9.80 14.78
C GLU A 11 -15.61 11.14 14.13
N GLU A 12 -15.29 12.27 14.78
CA GLU A 12 -15.53 13.59 14.20
C GLU A 12 -14.74 13.79 12.90
N LEU A 13 -13.47 13.34 12.86
CA LEU A 13 -12.65 13.43 11.66
C LEU A 13 -13.20 12.56 10.54
N ARG A 14 -13.61 11.32 10.82
CA ARG A 14 -14.23 10.42 9.85
C ARG A 14 -15.54 10.98 9.32
N ALA A 15 -16.42 11.44 10.20
CA ALA A 15 -17.69 12.04 9.81
C ALA A 15 -17.51 13.25 8.89
N ARG A 16 -16.45 14.04 9.11
CA ARG A 16 -16.16 15.24 8.32
C ARG A 16 -15.50 14.96 6.97
N PHE A 17 -14.53 14.06 6.92
CA PHE A 17 -13.66 13.88 5.75
C PHE A 17 -13.95 12.61 4.96
N ASN A 18 -14.50 11.59 5.61
CA ASN A 18 -14.75 10.29 5.00
C ASN A 18 -15.94 9.58 5.65
N PRO A 19 -17.15 10.13 5.52
CA PRO A 19 -18.33 9.50 6.09
C PRO A 19 -18.58 8.13 5.47
N GLU A 20 -19.18 7.22 6.26
CA GLU A 20 -19.54 5.89 5.81
C GLU A 20 -20.35 5.93 4.51
N GLY A 21 -20.00 5.05 3.55
CA GLY A 21 -20.63 4.99 2.25
C GLY A 21 -20.12 6.01 1.22
N SER A 22 -19.24 6.95 1.61
CA SER A 22 -18.58 7.87 0.67
C SER A 22 -17.68 7.09 -0.31
N GLN A 23 -17.28 7.74 -1.41
CA GLN A 23 -16.37 7.13 -2.39
C GLN A 23 -15.02 6.76 -1.75
N LEU A 24 -14.44 7.66 -0.95
CA LEU A 24 -13.18 7.41 -0.25
C LEU A 24 -13.32 6.27 0.77
N TRP A 25 -14.43 6.22 1.50
CA TRP A 25 -14.69 5.12 2.43
C TRP A 25 -14.72 3.77 1.71
N LYS A 26 -15.42 3.67 0.58
CA LYS A 26 -15.47 2.45 -0.25
C LYS A 26 -14.10 2.08 -0.81
N HIS A 27 -13.32 3.08 -1.21
CA HIS A 27 -11.93 2.91 -1.67
C HIS A 27 -11.06 2.30 -0.56
N GLN A 28 -11.10 2.89 0.65
CA GLN A 28 -10.37 2.38 1.81
C GLN A 28 -10.80 0.95 2.18
N GLN A 29 -12.10 0.63 2.16
CA GLN A 29 -12.57 -0.73 2.42
C GLN A 29 -11.99 -1.74 1.41
N ARG A 30 -11.90 -1.35 0.14
CA ARG A 30 -11.31 -2.20 -0.89
C ARG A 30 -9.82 -2.42 -0.67
N MET A 31 -9.07 -1.40 -0.26
CA MET A 31 -7.66 -1.55 0.10
C MET A 31 -7.46 -2.46 1.31
N VAL A 32 -8.36 -2.41 2.31
CA VAL A 32 -8.32 -3.36 3.44
C VAL A 32 -8.52 -4.79 2.97
N GLU A 33 -9.45 -5.06 2.05
CA GLU A 33 -9.64 -6.40 1.49
C GLU A 33 -8.37 -6.92 0.80
N LEU A 34 -7.71 -6.06 0.01
CA LEU A 34 -6.43 -6.39 -0.62
C LEU A 34 -5.35 -6.71 0.43
N LEU A 35 -5.24 -5.88 1.47
CA LEU A 35 -4.27 -6.09 2.54
C LEU A 35 -4.53 -7.40 3.30
N LEU A 36 -5.79 -7.74 3.58
CA LEU A 36 -6.15 -8.97 4.28
C LEU A 36 -5.79 -10.22 3.45
N ALA A 37 -6.04 -10.19 2.14
CA ALA A 37 -5.63 -11.27 1.24
C ALA A 37 -4.10 -11.39 1.17
N PHE A 38 -3.40 -10.26 1.04
CA PHE A 38 -1.95 -10.18 1.07
C PHE A 38 -1.36 -10.72 2.37
N ASP A 39 -1.87 -10.28 3.51
CA ASP A 39 -1.44 -10.72 4.84
C ASP A 39 -1.61 -12.23 5.05
N ALA A 40 -2.74 -12.77 4.62
CA ALA A 40 -3.01 -14.22 4.72
C ALA A 40 -1.99 -15.05 3.93
N ILE A 41 -1.62 -14.61 2.72
CA ILE A 41 -0.60 -15.27 1.90
C ILE A 41 0.79 -15.08 2.54
N CYS A 42 1.13 -13.86 2.95
CA CYS A 42 2.41 -13.57 3.59
C CYS A 42 2.63 -14.42 4.85
N LYS A 43 1.63 -14.54 5.71
CA LYS A 43 1.69 -15.38 6.91
C LYS A 43 1.91 -16.85 6.59
N ARG A 44 1.17 -17.39 5.62
CA ARG A 44 1.28 -18.79 5.19
C ARG A 44 2.66 -19.15 4.68
N HIS A 45 3.33 -18.22 4.02
CA HIS A 45 4.65 -18.40 3.42
C HIS A 45 5.81 -17.81 4.23
N HIS A 46 5.54 -17.32 5.46
CA HIS A 46 6.56 -16.68 6.31
C HIS A 46 7.26 -15.51 5.60
N ILE A 47 6.52 -14.70 4.85
CA ILE A 47 6.97 -13.46 4.22
C ILE A 47 6.73 -12.32 5.22
N ARG A 48 7.77 -11.56 5.53
CA ARG A 48 7.68 -10.44 6.48
C ARG A 48 7.48 -9.14 5.73
N TYR A 49 6.56 -8.34 6.23
CA TYR A 49 6.32 -6.98 5.76
C TYR A 49 5.90 -6.10 6.94
N TRP A 50 5.85 -4.80 6.71
CA TRP A 50 5.34 -3.82 7.66
C TRP A 50 4.69 -2.64 6.95
N LEU A 51 3.83 -1.92 7.66
CA LEU A 51 3.20 -0.70 7.17
C LEU A 51 4.20 0.45 7.21
N ILE A 52 4.07 1.40 6.27
CA ILE A 52 4.90 2.61 6.20
C ILE A 52 4.05 3.86 5.94
N GLY A 53 4.69 5.02 5.96
CA GLY A 53 4.08 6.28 5.56
C GLY A 53 2.78 6.63 6.30
N GLY A 54 1.82 7.12 5.55
CA GLY A 54 0.47 7.45 6.02
C GLY A 54 -0.25 6.25 6.62
N THR A 55 -0.10 5.08 6.02
CA THR A 55 -0.68 3.82 6.50
C THR A 55 -0.24 3.47 7.91
N LEU A 56 1.05 3.58 8.22
CA LEU A 56 1.57 3.35 9.59
C LEU A 56 1.07 4.41 10.58
N ILE A 57 1.07 5.67 10.17
CA ILE A 57 0.55 6.78 11.01
C ILE A 57 -0.93 6.56 11.30
N GLY A 58 -1.71 6.19 10.29
CA GLY A 58 -3.12 5.87 10.41
C GLY A 58 -3.38 4.73 11.39
N ALA A 59 -2.64 3.62 11.25
CA ALA A 59 -2.74 2.47 12.15
C ALA A 59 -2.44 2.86 13.60
N ALA A 60 -1.39 3.65 13.84
CA ALA A 60 -0.96 4.05 15.18
C ALA A 60 -1.89 5.09 15.83
N ARG A 61 -2.40 6.07 15.09
CA ARG A 61 -3.16 7.21 15.63
C ARG A 61 -4.66 7.06 15.49
N HIS A 62 -5.12 6.43 14.42
CA HIS A 62 -6.55 6.34 14.07
C HIS A 62 -7.11 4.92 14.16
N GLN A 63 -6.26 3.93 14.48
CA GLN A 63 -6.61 2.51 14.49
C GLN A 63 -7.20 2.05 13.14
N GLY A 64 -6.66 2.61 12.05
CA GLY A 64 -7.09 2.40 10.68
C GLY A 64 -6.46 3.46 9.79
N PHE A 65 -7.13 3.85 8.71
CA PHE A 65 -6.65 4.93 7.86
C PHE A 65 -6.67 6.30 8.57
N ILE A 66 -5.77 7.18 8.17
CA ILE A 66 -6.01 8.62 8.32
C ILE A 66 -7.31 8.91 7.55
N PRO A 67 -8.30 9.62 8.11
CA PRO A 67 -9.63 9.71 7.50
C PRO A 67 -9.67 10.20 6.04
N TRP A 68 -8.74 11.04 5.64
CA TRP A 68 -8.65 11.61 4.27
C TRP A 68 -7.61 10.94 3.38
N ASP A 69 -6.99 9.85 3.82
CA ASP A 69 -5.94 9.14 3.09
C ASP A 69 -6.55 8.22 2.03
N ASP A 70 -5.98 8.20 0.83
CA ASP A 70 -6.46 7.45 -0.31
C ASP A 70 -5.46 6.41 -0.84
N ASP A 71 -4.36 6.20 -0.10
CA ASP A 71 -3.35 5.21 -0.41
C ASP A 71 -3.09 4.22 0.74
N MET A 72 -2.41 3.13 0.43
CA MET A 72 -1.95 2.14 1.39
C MET A 72 -0.60 1.58 0.96
N ASP A 73 0.38 1.74 1.85
CA ASP A 73 1.76 1.40 1.60
C ASP A 73 2.27 0.33 2.56
N VAL A 74 2.88 -0.70 2.00
CA VAL A 74 3.63 -1.71 2.76
C VAL A 74 5.05 -1.81 2.25
N GLN A 75 5.94 -2.27 3.11
CA GLN A 75 7.35 -2.40 2.81
C GLN A 75 7.88 -3.74 3.29
N MET A 76 8.86 -4.29 2.58
CA MET A 76 9.51 -5.55 2.95
C MET A 76 10.98 -5.59 2.49
N LEU A 77 11.77 -6.46 3.11
CA LEU A 77 13.14 -6.70 2.64
C LEU A 77 13.13 -7.30 1.23
N ARG A 78 14.16 -7.01 0.44
CA ARG A 78 14.30 -7.52 -0.93
C ARG A 78 14.14 -9.05 -1.03
N GLU A 79 14.64 -9.79 -0.07
CA GLU A 79 14.53 -11.25 -0.04
C GLU A 79 13.05 -11.70 0.06
N ASP A 80 12.29 -11.08 0.95
CA ASP A 80 10.85 -11.34 1.12
C ASP A 80 10.06 -10.84 -0.10
N TYR A 81 10.45 -9.71 -0.71
CA TYR A 81 9.84 -9.16 -1.91
C TYR A 81 10.00 -10.09 -3.13
N LEU A 82 11.18 -10.65 -3.37
CA LEU A 82 11.40 -11.60 -4.45
C LEU A 82 10.59 -12.87 -4.26
N LYS A 83 10.51 -13.38 -3.03
CA LYS A 83 9.68 -14.51 -2.68
C LYS A 83 8.17 -14.23 -2.91
N MET A 84 7.73 -13.03 -2.54
CA MET A 84 6.35 -12.56 -2.75
C MET A 84 5.98 -12.52 -4.23
N ILE A 85 6.86 -11.98 -5.10
CA ILE A 85 6.62 -11.91 -6.55
C ILE A 85 6.39 -13.29 -7.18
N GLU A 86 7.06 -14.33 -6.69
CA GLU A 86 6.89 -15.69 -7.21
C GLU A 86 5.60 -16.35 -6.71
N ILE A 87 5.19 -16.05 -5.48
CA ILE A 87 4.09 -16.74 -4.79
C ILE A 87 2.74 -16.09 -5.10
N LEU A 88 2.62 -14.77 -4.97
CA LEU A 88 1.34 -14.09 -5.07
C LEU A 88 0.58 -14.40 -6.36
N PRO A 89 1.19 -14.38 -7.57
CA PRO A 89 0.45 -14.63 -8.80
C PRO A 89 -0.20 -16.02 -8.88
N ARG A 90 0.25 -16.96 -8.06
CA ARG A 90 -0.26 -18.34 -8.04
C ARG A 90 -1.34 -18.56 -6.98
N GLU A 91 -1.41 -17.69 -5.98
CA GLU A 91 -2.30 -17.84 -4.83
C GLU A 91 -3.41 -16.80 -4.75
N LEU A 92 -3.31 -15.71 -5.52
CA LEU A 92 -4.38 -14.74 -5.65
C LEU A 92 -5.54 -15.34 -6.44
N ASP A 93 -6.75 -15.02 -6.01
CA ASP A 93 -7.94 -15.32 -6.79
C ASP A 93 -8.04 -14.41 -8.03
N GLU A 94 -9.00 -14.71 -8.91
CA GLU A 94 -9.19 -13.98 -10.18
C GLU A 94 -9.57 -12.51 -10.02
N THR A 95 -10.02 -12.11 -8.83
CA THR A 95 -10.44 -10.74 -8.53
C THR A 95 -9.28 -9.80 -8.18
N MET A 96 -8.08 -10.35 -8.01
CA MET A 96 -6.87 -9.62 -7.65
C MET A 96 -5.72 -9.93 -8.61
N ALA A 97 -4.79 -9.02 -8.72
CA ALA A 97 -3.58 -9.21 -9.52
C ALA A 97 -2.36 -8.55 -8.88
N LEU A 98 -1.23 -9.25 -8.90
CA LEU A 98 0.06 -8.63 -8.65
C LEU A 98 0.53 -7.94 -9.93
N GLN A 99 0.71 -6.62 -9.88
CA GLN A 99 1.27 -5.82 -10.94
C GLN A 99 2.73 -5.48 -10.61
N CYS A 100 3.63 -5.97 -11.41
CA CYS A 100 5.07 -5.70 -11.36
C CYS A 100 5.66 -5.93 -12.76
N ARG A 101 6.95 -5.67 -12.95
CA ARG A 101 7.61 -5.86 -14.26
C ARG A 101 7.52 -7.26 -14.84
N GLN A 102 7.34 -8.29 -14.00
CA GLN A 102 7.22 -9.68 -14.43
C GLN A 102 5.80 -10.03 -14.91
N THR A 103 4.79 -9.31 -14.46
CA THR A 103 3.38 -9.60 -14.76
C THR A 103 2.73 -8.62 -15.73
N ASP A 104 3.33 -7.43 -15.89
CA ASP A 104 2.88 -6.37 -16.78
C ASP A 104 4.11 -5.74 -17.49
N GLU A 105 4.26 -6.00 -18.78
CA GLU A 105 5.42 -5.56 -19.58
C GLU A 105 5.57 -4.04 -19.67
N ASN A 106 4.46 -3.31 -19.53
CA ASN A 106 4.45 -1.85 -19.57
C ASN A 106 4.68 -1.22 -18.18
N TYR A 107 4.77 -2.04 -17.13
CA TYR A 107 4.96 -1.54 -15.78
C TYR A 107 6.42 -1.20 -15.52
N PHE A 108 6.73 0.07 -15.33
CA PHE A 108 8.11 0.58 -15.22
C PHE A 108 8.56 0.93 -13.80
N PHE A 109 7.67 0.91 -12.82
CA PHE A 109 8.05 1.18 -11.42
C PHE A 109 8.93 0.06 -10.84
N GLN A 110 9.74 0.41 -9.82
CA GLN A 110 10.66 -0.51 -9.15
C GLN A 110 10.02 -1.26 -7.98
N TYR A 111 8.77 -1.01 -7.71
CA TYR A 111 7.95 -1.64 -6.67
C TYR A 111 6.73 -2.31 -7.29
N ALA A 112 6.04 -3.14 -6.53
CA ALA A 112 4.85 -3.83 -7.01
C ALA A 112 3.57 -3.16 -6.48
N LYS A 113 2.45 -3.44 -7.16
CA LYS A 113 1.11 -3.11 -6.69
C LYS A 113 0.28 -4.40 -6.61
N LEU A 114 -0.48 -4.56 -5.53
CA LEU A 114 -1.55 -5.54 -5.52
C LEU A 114 -2.84 -4.82 -5.92
N ARG A 115 -3.42 -5.21 -7.05
CA ARG A 115 -4.56 -4.55 -7.70
C ARG A 115 -5.86 -5.32 -7.51
N ASP A 116 -6.95 -4.59 -7.32
CA ASP A 116 -8.32 -5.11 -7.42
C ASP A 116 -8.78 -5.07 -8.87
N ARG A 117 -9.20 -6.21 -9.43
CA ARG A 117 -9.69 -6.30 -10.82
C ARG A 117 -11.17 -5.92 -10.99
N ARG A 118 -11.89 -5.74 -9.89
CA ARG A 118 -13.32 -5.38 -9.89
C ARG A 118 -13.56 -3.87 -9.91
N SER A 119 -12.49 -3.09 -9.82
CA SER A 119 -12.54 -1.62 -9.85
C SER A 119 -11.69 -1.05 -10.98
N VAL A 120 -11.93 0.21 -11.28
CA VAL A 120 -11.07 1.02 -12.15
C VAL A 120 -10.77 2.32 -11.40
N LEU A 121 -9.50 2.62 -11.24
CA LEU A 121 -9.01 3.87 -10.67
C LEU A 121 -8.44 4.73 -11.80
N ASP A 122 -8.97 5.92 -11.96
CA ASP A 122 -8.45 6.91 -12.89
C ASP A 122 -7.63 7.95 -12.12
N GLU A 123 -6.31 7.79 -12.17
CA GLU A 123 -5.37 8.68 -11.47
C GLU A 123 -5.00 9.91 -12.29
N ASN A 124 -5.50 10.02 -13.52
CA ASN A 124 -5.23 11.12 -14.46
C ASN A 124 -3.72 11.40 -14.68
N ASN A 125 -2.89 10.38 -14.50
CA ASN A 125 -1.44 10.46 -14.59
C ASN A 125 -0.87 10.09 -15.98
N GLY A 126 -1.75 9.69 -16.91
CA GLY A 126 -1.40 9.27 -18.28
C GLY A 126 -0.86 7.84 -18.41
N TYR A 127 -0.54 7.17 -17.31
CA TYR A 127 -0.02 5.78 -17.32
C TYR A 127 -1.14 4.74 -17.35
N ASP A 128 -2.34 5.10 -16.94
CA ASP A 128 -3.50 4.22 -16.88
C ASP A 128 -3.83 3.54 -18.21
N ARG A 129 -3.47 4.17 -19.34
CA ARG A 129 -3.75 3.65 -20.68
C ARG A 129 -2.79 2.54 -21.10
N ILE A 130 -1.62 2.45 -20.48
CA ILE A 130 -0.57 1.50 -20.86
C ILE A 130 -0.47 0.31 -19.92
N PHE A 131 -0.96 0.45 -18.66
CA PHE A 131 -0.92 -0.62 -17.69
C PHE A 131 -2.03 -1.65 -17.91
N LYS A 132 -1.69 -2.91 -17.73
CA LYS A 132 -2.62 -4.03 -17.83
C LYS A 132 -3.69 -3.99 -16.73
N GLU A 133 -3.30 -3.69 -15.51
CA GLU A 133 -4.18 -3.64 -14.35
C GLU A 133 -4.40 -2.18 -13.93
N ARG A 134 -5.67 -1.81 -13.66
CA ARG A 134 -6.08 -0.41 -13.43
C ARG A 134 -6.96 -0.22 -12.20
N GLY A 135 -7.14 -1.25 -11.39
CA GLY A 135 -7.98 -1.19 -10.20
C GLY A 135 -7.33 -0.49 -9.02
N ILE A 136 -8.12 -0.30 -7.96
CA ILE A 136 -7.65 0.11 -6.64
C ILE A 136 -6.49 -0.79 -6.21
N TYR A 137 -5.52 -0.26 -5.50
CA TYR A 137 -4.28 -0.98 -5.19
C TYR A 137 -3.74 -0.67 -3.80
N ILE A 138 -2.82 -1.52 -3.37
CA ILE A 138 -1.85 -1.24 -2.32
C ILE A 138 -0.45 -1.26 -2.92
N ASP A 139 0.42 -0.36 -2.48
CA ASP A 139 1.81 -0.29 -2.91
C ASP A 139 2.71 -1.17 -2.04
N ILE A 140 3.62 -1.92 -2.69
CA ILE A 140 4.52 -2.88 -2.04
C ILE A 140 5.96 -2.52 -2.38
N PHE A 141 6.66 -1.91 -1.44
CA PHE A 141 8.01 -1.39 -1.64
C PHE A 141 9.07 -2.36 -1.15
N PRO A 142 10.07 -2.70 -1.98
CA PRO A 142 11.24 -3.43 -1.52
C PRO A 142 12.25 -2.51 -0.84
N ILE A 143 12.91 -3.01 0.22
CA ILE A 143 14.09 -2.38 0.82
C ILE A 143 15.32 -3.21 0.51
N ASP A 144 16.35 -2.55 0.03
CA ASP A 144 17.66 -3.13 -0.18
C ASP A 144 18.57 -2.88 1.02
N LYS A 145 19.42 -3.87 1.32
CA LYS A 145 20.46 -3.70 2.32
C LYS A 145 21.50 -2.70 1.79
N HIS A 146 21.80 -1.71 2.60
CA HIS A 146 22.84 -0.74 2.26
C HIS A 146 24.20 -1.44 2.09
N PRO A 147 24.93 -1.24 1.00
CA PRO A 147 26.25 -1.83 0.80
C PRO A 147 27.23 -1.39 1.91
N LYS A 148 27.99 -2.34 2.46
CA LYS A 148 28.94 -2.07 3.59
C LYS A 148 29.92 -0.95 3.31
N TRP A 149 30.32 -0.73 2.07
CA TRP A 149 31.23 0.35 1.69
C TRP A 149 30.63 1.76 1.82
N LEU A 150 29.32 1.90 1.62
CA LEU A 150 28.62 3.17 1.82
C LEU A 150 28.39 3.49 3.32
N GLN A 151 28.35 2.47 4.19
CA GLN A 151 28.25 2.67 5.64
C GLN A 151 29.48 3.42 6.20
N ARG A 152 30.67 3.22 5.60
CA ARG A 152 31.88 3.93 6.00
C ARG A 152 31.89 5.42 5.64
N LEU A 153 31.15 5.83 4.61
CA LEU A 153 31.02 7.23 4.20
C LEU A 153 30.05 8.02 5.11
N SER A 154 28.98 7.38 5.58
CA SER A 154 28.00 8.03 6.47
C SER A 154 28.46 8.20 7.91
N MET A 155 29.54 7.52 8.33
CA MET A 155 30.14 7.64 9.67
C MET A 155 31.25 8.73 9.75
N GLN A 156 31.58 9.39 8.62
CA GLN A 156 32.62 10.41 8.56
C GLN A 156 32.05 11.84 8.43
N THR A 157 30.73 12.02 8.52
CA THR A 157 30.03 13.30 8.59
C THR A 157 29.33 13.47 9.92
#